data_4ad8b13996cda6c10134eabdeafd8f21
#
_entry.id   4ad8b13996cda6c10134eabdeafd8f21
#
_cell.length_a   1.000
_cell.length_b   1.000
_cell.length_c   1.000
_cell.angle_alpha   90.00
_cell.angle_beta   90.00
_cell.angle_gamma   90.00
#
_symmetry.space_group_name_H-M   'P 1'
#
loop_
_entity.id
_entity.type
_entity.pdbx_description
1 polymer ?
#
loop_
_entity_poly.entity_id
_entity_poly.type
_entity_poly.pdbx_seq_one_letter_code
_entity_poly.pdbx_strand_id
1 'polypeptide(L)'
;MRTTRVSFLSRRTTGPLRAVLLLSLAAILAACGGGAADDTKTTAKASIPVEVASARHESITANYSGTATLEAVGQASVVAKTTGIVLELPVEEGMYVKKGQLLLALDDDSARNRLAQATATLRKAQAAYDKADKGYALKITPKADYDSMKYDLEAQAAIVEGARLELSWTRVTAPISGVIARRQIKLGNLVQANQALFDIVDLEPLQAVLNVPERSLDTLKAGQAVRMEVDALGGRSFEGTIARIAPVVDAASGTFRATCEFRDTTQTLKPGMFGRIEVAYDQRQDALVVPRNALVEEDGESSVFVVEPAPAPAKPATPAAKTGEAVAAEPKAPAAQYVAKRRVVKTGYAEGDRVEIRDGLADGERVITTGRNAVRDGTEVQVIGDTPQALAGVPAGDHAS
;
A
#
# COMPACT_ATOMS: atom_id res chain seq x y z
N MET A 1 26.65 -31.11 -33.71
CA MET A 1 27.13 -30.97 -35.10
C MET A 1 27.36 -29.52 -35.45
N ARG A 2 28.58 -29.25 -35.84
CA ARG A 2 29.17 -28.05 -36.50
C ARG A 2 29.26 -26.72 -35.70
N THR A 3 30.43 -26.64 -35.11
CA THR A 3 31.30 -25.50 -34.84
C THR A 3 31.57 -24.63 -36.06
N THR A 4 31.60 -23.28 -35.89
CA THR A 4 32.42 -22.46 -36.78
C THR A 4 33.10 -21.38 -35.96
N ARG A 5 34.44 -21.57 -35.80
CA ARG A 5 35.43 -20.55 -35.39
C ARG A 5 35.74 -19.69 -36.61
N VAL A 6 35.85 -18.37 -36.42
CA VAL A 6 36.55 -17.51 -37.36
C VAL A 6 37.62 -16.75 -36.57
N SER A 7 38.87 -17.15 -36.87
CA SER A 7 40.11 -16.45 -36.54
C SER A 7 40.34 -15.31 -37.54
N PHE A 8 40.82 -14.16 -37.09
CA PHE A 8 41.48 -13.23 -38.00
C PHE A 8 42.81 -12.75 -37.41
N LEU A 9 43.83 -12.99 -38.21
CA LEU A 9 45.25 -12.78 -37.98
C LEU A 9 45.66 -11.29 -37.97
N SER A 10 46.68 -11.06 -37.16
CA SER A 10 47.55 -9.89 -37.13
C SER A 10 48.22 -9.56 -38.46
N ARG A 11 48.44 -8.29 -38.75
CA ARG A 11 49.58 -7.86 -39.55
C ARG A 11 50.21 -6.62 -38.94
N ARG A 12 51.45 -6.79 -38.45
CA ARG A 12 52.42 -5.75 -38.15
C ARG A 12 52.93 -5.16 -39.48
N THR A 13 53.03 -3.82 -39.57
CA THR A 13 53.97 -3.15 -40.47
C THR A 13 54.67 -2.05 -39.69
N THR A 14 55.95 -2.26 -39.50
CA THR A 14 56.98 -1.30 -39.07
C THR A 14 57.38 -0.39 -40.23
N GLY A 15 57.52 0.90 -40.00
CA GLY A 15 58.12 1.85 -40.93
C GLY A 15 58.63 3.11 -40.20
N PRO A 16 59.84 3.60 -40.50
CA PRO A 16 60.66 4.44 -39.63
C PRO A 16 60.44 5.95 -39.97
N LEU A 17 59.80 6.67 -39.07
CA LEU A 17 59.69 8.15 -39.15
C LEU A 17 59.74 8.79 -37.74
N ARG A 18 60.75 8.41 -36.97
CA ARG A 18 60.98 8.97 -35.64
C ARG A 18 62.40 9.50 -35.44
N ALA A 19 62.93 10.23 -36.43
CA ALA A 19 64.33 10.74 -36.32
C ALA A 19 64.53 12.20 -36.73
N VAL A 20 63.47 13.00 -36.97
CA VAL A 20 63.67 14.39 -37.43
C VAL A 20 63.02 15.46 -36.56
N LEU A 21 62.36 15.12 -35.45
CA LEU A 21 61.67 16.12 -34.64
C LEU A 21 62.28 16.42 -33.26
N LEU A 22 63.59 16.13 -33.07
CA LEU A 22 64.29 16.37 -31.80
C LEU A 22 65.44 17.41 -31.87
N LEU A 23 65.56 18.20 -32.93
CA LEU A 23 66.66 19.18 -33.08
C LEU A 23 66.20 20.65 -33.25
N SER A 24 64.90 21.01 -33.01
CA SER A 24 64.42 22.40 -33.17
C SER A 24 63.82 22.99 -31.90
N LEU A 25 64.05 22.42 -30.69
CA LEU A 25 63.48 22.96 -29.41
C LEU A 25 64.58 23.34 -28.40
N ALA A 26 65.77 23.73 -28.86
CA ALA A 26 66.88 24.11 -27.97
C ALA A 26 67.34 25.59 -28.15
N ALA A 27 66.57 26.47 -28.75
CA ALA A 27 67.00 27.84 -29.05
C ALA A 27 66.10 28.98 -28.61
N ILE A 28 65.19 28.75 -27.62
CA ILE A 28 64.37 29.87 -27.05
C ILE A 28 64.36 29.79 -25.51
N LEU A 29 65.51 29.89 -24.92
CA LEU A 29 65.68 30.04 -23.47
C LEU A 29 66.83 30.99 -23.14
N ALA A 30 66.77 32.22 -23.63
CA ALA A 30 67.62 33.27 -23.15
C ALA A 30 67.10 34.65 -23.59
N ALA A 31 66.08 35.17 -22.89
CA ALA A 31 65.90 36.62 -22.73
C ALA A 31 64.64 36.89 -21.93
N CYS A 32 64.79 37.24 -20.71
CA CYS A 32 64.30 38.41 -19.99
C CYS A 32 64.25 38.15 -18.51
N GLY A 33 65.25 38.52 -17.83
CA GLY A 33 65.19 38.78 -16.41
C GLY A 33 64.54 40.15 -16.16
N GLY A 34 63.77 40.26 -15.06
CA GLY A 34 63.34 41.57 -14.59
C GLY A 34 61.95 41.54 -13.95
N GLY A 35 61.91 41.75 -12.63
CA GLY A 35 60.72 42.25 -11.96
C GLY A 35 59.99 41.22 -11.08
N ALA A 36 60.47 41.03 -9.87
CA ALA A 36 59.69 40.53 -8.77
C ALA A 36 58.61 41.57 -8.43
N ALA A 37 57.36 41.30 -8.85
CA ALA A 37 56.20 41.91 -8.26
C ALA A 37 55.51 40.80 -7.46
N ASP A 38 55.55 40.92 -6.15
CA ASP A 38 54.91 40.10 -5.17
C ASP A 38 53.41 40.38 -5.22
N ASP A 39 52.71 39.70 -6.19
CA ASP A 39 51.27 39.73 -6.27
C ASP A 39 50.74 38.67 -5.29
N THR A 40 50.69 38.99 -4.04
CA THR A 40 49.82 38.32 -3.06
C THR A 40 48.36 38.55 -3.47
N LYS A 41 47.95 37.84 -4.56
CA LYS A 41 46.52 37.63 -4.79
C LYS A 41 46.01 36.76 -3.63
N THR A 42 45.45 37.43 -2.63
CA THR A 42 44.51 36.81 -1.66
C THR A 42 43.42 36.18 -2.51
N THR A 43 43.56 34.89 -2.78
CA THR A 43 42.50 34.10 -3.41
C THR A 43 41.31 34.17 -2.51
N ALA A 44 40.35 35.03 -2.77
CA ALA A 44 39.06 35.01 -2.09
C ALA A 44 38.48 33.58 -2.26
N LYS A 45 38.43 32.86 -1.18
CA LYS A 45 37.91 31.51 -1.13
C LYS A 45 36.46 31.59 -1.63
N ALA A 46 36.17 31.03 -2.80
CA ALA A 46 34.86 31.10 -3.41
C ALA A 46 33.84 30.43 -2.44
N SER A 47 32.91 31.20 -1.93
CA SER A 47 31.83 30.71 -1.11
C SER A 47 30.87 29.89 -1.99
N ILE A 48 30.47 28.72 -1.49
CA ILE A 48 29.55 27.83 -2.19
C ILE A 48 28.10 28.31 -1.95
N PRO A 49 27.31 28.56 -3.00
CA PRO A 49 25.91 28.93 -2.85
C PRO A 49 25.10 27.74 -2.35
N VAL A 50 24.32 27.94 -1.29
CA VAL A 50 23.48 26.89 -0.65
C VAL A 50 22.10 27.43 -0.32
N GLU A 51 21.11 26.55 -0.35
CA GLU A 51 19.81 26.81 0.23
C GLU A 51 19.73 26.15 1.61
N VAL A 52 18.99 26.78 2.51
CA VAL A 52 18.84 26.32 3.88
C VAL A 52 17.38 26.14 4.25
N ALA A 53 17.10 25.31 5.24
CA ALA A 53 15.82 25.24 5.93
C ALA A 53 16.04 25.33 7.42
N SER A 54 15.10 25.94 8.13
CA SER A 54 15.17 26.03 9.60
C SER A 54 14.56 24.79 10.23
N ALA A 55 15.24 24.20 11.19
CA ALA A 55 14.67 23.19 12.06
C ALA A 55 13.54 23.80 12.88
N ARG A 56 12.37 23.15 12.93
CA ARG A 56 11.18 23.64 13.63
C ARG A 56 10.48 22.51 14.35
N HIS A 57 9.77 22.87 15.41
CA HIS A 57 8.87 21.96 16.10
C HIS A 57 7.56 21.84 15.33
N GLU A 58 7.26 20.62 14.84
CA GLU A 58 6.05 20.30 14.10
C GLU A 58 5.53 18.91 14.53
N SER A 59 4.27 18.64 14.21
CA SER A 59 3.75 17.30 14.40
C SER A 59 4.29 16.37 13.33
N ILE A 60 4.73 15.19 13.73
CA ILE A 60 5.18 14.12 12.84
C ILE A 60 4.48 12.82 13.19
N THR A 61 4.01 12.11 12.16
CA THR A 61 3.30 10.84 12.30
C THR A 61 4.20 9.69 11.88
N ALA A 62 4.31 8.70 12.73
CA ALA A 62 4.99 7.47 12.38
C ALA A 62 4.03 6.54 11.63
N ASN A 63 4.32 6.27 10.37
CA ASN A 63 3.50 5.45 9.50
C ASN A 63 4.21 4.14 9.16
N TYR A 64 3.48 3.04 9.21
CA TYR A 64 3.86 1.80 8.55
C TYR A 64 3.17 1.74 7.20
N SER A 65 3.92 1.56 6.12
CA SER A 65 3.37 1.41 4.78
C SER A 65 3.63 0.02 4.22
N GLY A 66 2.64 -0.53 3.57
CA GLY A 66 2.73 -1.80 2.87
C GLY A 66 1.69 -1.86 1.75
N THR A 67 1.74 -2.91 0.97
CA THR A 67 0.82 -3.10 -0.16
C THR A 67 -0.06 -4.31 0.10
N ALA A 68 -1.32 -4.22 -0.30
CA ALA A 68 -2.26 -5.33 -0.19
C ALA A 68 -3.32 -5.30 -1.28
N THR A 69 -3.94 -6.44 -1.51
CA THR A 69 -5.07 -6.59 -2.42
C THR A 69 -6.37 -6.56 -1.61
N LEU A 70 -7.37 -5.86 -2.14
CA LEU A 70 -8.72 -5.86 -1.58
C LEU A 70 -9.41 -7.19 -1.87
N GLU A 71 -10.00 -7.77 -0.85
CA GLU A 71 -10.78 -8.99 -0.91
C GLU A 71 -12.16 -8.74 -0.31
N ALA A 72 -13.15 -9.45 -0.81
CA ALA A 72 -14.49 -9.42 -0.23
C ALA A 72 -14.51 -10.31 1.03
N VAL A 73 -15.20 -9.84 2.07
CA VAL A 73 -15.39 -10.62 3.31
C VAL A 73 -16.26 -11.84 3.08
N GLY A 74 -17.33 -11.66 2.31
CA GLY A 74 -18.27 -12.72 1.93
C GLY A 74 -18.15 -13.07 0.46
N GLN A 75 -17.82 -14.32 0.16
CA GLN A 75 -17.88 -14.87 -1.19
C GLN A 75 -18.55 -16.23 -1.14
N ALA A 76 -19.51 -16.46 -2.04
CA ALA A 76 -20.19 -17.73 -2.14
C ALA A 76 -20.28 -18.16 -3.62
N SER A 77 -19.77 -19.36 -3.90
CA SER A 77 -20.03 -20.05 -5.17
C SER A 77 -21.29 -20.87 -5.02
N VAL A 78 -22.32 -20.52 -5.77
CA VAL A 78 -23.62 -21.20 -5.76
C VAL A 78 -23.55 -22.35 -6.77
N VAL A 79 -23.72 -23.57 -6.25
CA VAL A 79 -23.70 -24.80 -7.06
C VAL A 79 -25.09 -25.43 -7.12
N ALA A 80 -25.39 -26.10 -8.22
CA ALA A 80 -26.62 -26.89 -8.35
C ALA A 80 -26.57 -28.12 -7.45
N LYS A 81 -27.68 -28.41 -6.77
CA LYS A 81 -27.83 -29.62 -5.96
C LYS A 81 -28.50 -30.77 -6.72
N THR A 82 -29.19 -30.46 -7.82
CA THR A 82 -29.89 -31.42 -8.65
C THR A 82 -29.68 -31.10 -10.14
N THR A 83 -29.97 -32.07 -11.00
CA THR A 83 -29.91 -31.94 -12.47
C THR A 83 -31.26 -31.48 -13.00
N GLY A 84 -31.24 -30.53 -13.93
CA GLY A 84 -32.47 -30.05 -14.61
C GLY A 84 -32.17 -28.98 -15.65
N ILE A 85 -33.19 -28.66 -16.48
CA ILE A 85 -33.10 -27.58 -17.46
C ILE A 85 -33.48 -26.27 -16.79
N VAL A 86 -32.79 -25.18 -17.09
CA VAL A 86 -33.09 -23.83 -16.56
C VAL A 86 -34.33 -23.28 -17.29
N LEU A 87 -35.42 -23.13 -16.55
CA LEU A 87 -36.68 -22.53 -17.05
C LEU A 87 -36.79 -21.04 -16.74
N GLU A 88 -36.29 -20.59 -15.58
CA GLU A 88 -36.32 -19.19 -15.20
C GLU A 88 -34.96 -18.75 -14.73
N LEU A 89 -34.56 -17.52 -15.11
CA LEU A 89 -33.29 -16.90 -14.75
C LEU A 89 -33.50 -15.40 -14.59
N PRO A 90 -34.05 -14.94 -13.43
CA PRO A 90 -34.42 -13.54 -13.22
C PRO A 90 -33.26 -12.63 -12.86
N VAL A 91 -32.01 -13.13 -12.86
CA VAL A 91 -30.82 -12.39 -12.38
C VAL A 91 -29.71 -12.37 -13.42
N GLU A 92 -28.93 -11.28 -13.41
CA GLU A 92 -27.79 -11.09 -14.30
C GLU A 92 -26.54 -10.68 -13.51
N GLU A 93 -25.37 -10.74 -14.18
CA GLU A 93 -24.10 -10.25 -13.62
C GLU A 93 -24.21 -8.75 -13.27
N GLY A 94 -23.63 -8.36 -12.14
CA GLY A 94 -23.69 -7.00 -11.63
C GLY A 94 -24.96 -6.69 -10.82
N MET A 95 -25.97 -7.57 -10.80
CA MET A 95 -27.16 -7.34 -9.98
C MET A 95 -26.91 -7.64 -8.50
N TYR A 96 -27.44 -6.80 -7.63
CA TYR A 96 -27.48 -7.06 -6.19
C TYR A 96 -28.61 -8.03 -5.86
N VAL A 97 -28.31 -9.04 -5.06
CA VAL A 97 -29.27 -10.05 -4.60
C VAL A 97 -29.28 -10.14 -3.08
N LYS A 98 -30.43 -10.41 -2.48
CA LYS A 98 -30.58 -10.64 -1.06
C LYS A 98 -30.50 -12.13 -0.74
N LYS A 99 -30.00 -12.48 0.44
CA LYS A 99 -30.01 -13.84 0.95
C LYS A 99 -31.42 -14.44 0.86
N GLY A 100 -31.56 -15.64 0.25
CA GLY A 100 -32.84 -16.31 0.01
C GLY A 100 -33.54 -15.90 -1.28
N GLN A 101 -33.07 -14.89 -2.02
CA GLN A 101 -33.66 -14.48 -3.30
C GLN A 101 -33.48 -15.58 -4.34
N LEU A 102 -34.50 -15.82 -5.16
CA LEU A 102 -34.46 -16.77 -6.27
C LEU A 102 -33.45 -16.30 -7.32
N LEU A 103 -32.53 -17.16 -7.67
CA LEU A 103 -31.52 -16.93 -8.72
C LEU A 103 -31.90 -17.61 -10.04
N LEU A 104 -32.35 -18.84 -9.94
CA LEU A 104 -32.90 -19.58 -11.07
C LEU A 104 -33.90 -20.66 -10.61
N ALA A 105 -34.78 -21.08 -11.53
CA ALA A 105 -35.60 -22.25 -11.35
C ALA A 105 -35.30 -23.29 -12.47
N LEU A 106 -35.11 -24.52 -12.05
CA LEU A 106 -34.96 -25.66 -12.89
C LEU A 106 -36.36 -26.28 -13.18
N ASP A 107 -36.44 -27.09 -14.21
CA ASP A 107 -37.61 -27.92 -14.45
C ASP A 107 -37.90 -28.83 -13.24
N ASP A 108 -39.08 -28.64 -12.64
CA ASP A 108 -39.46 -29.28 -11.39
C ASP A 108 -40.54 -30.36 -11.59
N ASP A 109 -40.99 -30.63 -12.81
CA ASP A 109 -42.07 -31.55 -13.10
C ASP A 109 -41.83 -32.97 -12.53
N SER A 110 -40.62 -33.49 -12.74
CA SER A 110 -40.24 -34.81 -12.19
C SER A 110 -40.25 -34.85 -10.66
N ALA A 111 -39.65 -33.82 -10.01
CA ALA A 111 -39.58 -33.73 -8.56
C ALA A 111 -40.97 -33.50 -7.93
N ARG A 112 -41.84 -32.71 -8.59
CA ARG A 112 -43.21 -32.47 -8.17
C ARG A 112 -44.04 -33.75 -8.26
N ASN A 113 -43.89 -34.54 -9.31
CA ASN A 113 -44.56 -35.82 -9.47
C ASN A 113 -44.11 -36.84 -8.41
N ARG A 114 -42.80 -36.91 -8.09
CA ARG A 114 -42.29 -37.75 -7.00
C ARG A 114 -42.89 -37.37 -5.66
N LEU A 115 -42.93 -36.06 -5.35
CA LEU A 115 -43.57 -35.58 -4.11
C LEU A 115 -45.05 -35.92 -4.05
N ALA A 116 -45.78 -35.79 -5.16
CA ALA A 116 -47.18 -36.16 -5.23
C ALA A 116 -47.40 -37.66 -4.97
N GLN A 117 -46.57 -38.53 -5.56
CA GLN A 117 -46.61 -39.99 -5.39
C GLN A 117 -46.29 -40.36 -3.92
N ALA A 118 -45.20 -39.81 -3.35
CA ALA A 118 -44.84 -40.07 -1.95
C ALA A 118 -45.94 -39.60 -0.97
N THR A 119 -46.54 -38.43 -1.26
CA THR A 119 -47.65 -37.91 -0.45
C THR A 119 -48.89 -38.80 -0.50
N ALA A 120 -49.19 -39.38 -1.69
CA ALA A 120 -50.30 -40.33 -1.82
C ALA A 120 -50.06 -41.63 -1.01
N THR A 121 -48.82 -42.14 -1.02
CA THR A 121 -48.42 -43.31 -0.21
C THR A 121 -48.48 -43.03 1.27
N LEU A 122 -48.00 -41.83 1.72
CA LEU A 122 -48.11 -41.41 3.10
C LEU A 122 -49.58 -41.37 3.58
N ARG A 123 -50.48 -40.79 2.77
CA ARG A 123 -51.92 -40.79 3.10
C ARG A 123 -52.49 -42.20 3.26
N LYS A 124 -52.07 -43.17 2.44
CA LYS A 124 -52.48 -44.58 2.56
C LYS A 124 -51.95 -45.17 3.91
N ALA A 125 -50.66 -44.94 4.24
CA ALA A 125 -50.08 -45.41 5.49
C ALA A 125 -50.77 -44.75 6.72
N GLN A 126 -51.07 -43.48 6.65
CA GLN A 126 -51.81 -42.75 7.70
C GLN A 126 -53.19 -43.37 7.92
N ALA A 127 -53.95 -43.65 6.85
CA ALA A 127 -55.28 -44.30 6.97
C ALA A 127 -55.19 -45.71 7.59
N ALA A 128 -54.13 -46.47 7.26
CA ALA A 128 -53.88 -47.79 7.84
C ALA A 128 -53.55 -47.69 9.34
N TYR A 129 -52.68 -46.74 9.71
CA TYR A 129 -52.32 -46.46 11.10
C TYR A 129 -53.56 -46.02 11.92
N ASP A 130 -54.35 -45.04 11.42
CA ASP A 130 -55.60 -44.58 12.07
C ASP A 130 -56.60 -45.70 12.33
N LYS A 131 -56.68 -46.66 11.43
CA LYS A 131 -57.49 -47.83 11.62
C LYS A 131 -56.94 -48.78 12.68
N ALA A 132 -55.61 -49.03 12.66
CA ALA A 132 -54.93 -49.86 13.65
C ALA A 132 -54.98 -49.22 15.06
N ASP A 133 -54.82 -47.88 15.18
CA ASP A 133 -54.91 -47.13 16.41
C ASP A 133 -56.30 -47.29 17.08
N LYS A 134 -57.36 -47.07 16.28
CA LYS A 134 -58.73 -47.27 16.77
C LYS A 134 -58.97 -48.72 17.21
N GLY A 135 -58.44 -49.72 16.44
CA GLY A 135 -58.58 -51.14 16.80
C GLY A 135 -57.79 -51.50 18.08
N TYR A 136 -56.61 -50.94 18.24
CA TYR A 136 -55.78 -51.12 19.45
C TYR A 136 -56.41 -50.51 20.70
N ALA A 137 -57.01 -49.32 20.59
CA ALA A 137 -57.79 -48.71 21.67
C ALA A 137 -58.99 -49.57 22.13
N LEU A 138 -59.62 -50.28 21.16
CA LEU A 138 -60.69 -51.20 21.41
C LEU A 138 -60.22 -52.63 21.79
N LYS A 139 -58.89 -52.85 21.91
CA LYS A 139 -58.22 -54.13 22.18
C LYS A 139 -58.52 -55.24 21.13
N ILE A 140 -58.85 -54.86 19.92
CA ILE A 140 -59.08 -55.71 18.76
C ILE A 140 -57.79 -55.97 17.98
N THR A 141 -56.91 -54.97 17.85
CA THR A 141 -55.65 -55.04 17.10
C THR A 141 -54.51 -55.45 18.08
N PRO A 142 -53.69 -56.45 17.70
CA PRO A 142 -52.50 -56.82 18.48
C PRO A 142 -51.47 -55.62 18.45
N LYS A 143 -50.68 -55.52 19.55
CA LYS A 143 -49.68 -54.48 19.69
C LYS A 143 -48.65 -54.52 18.56
N ALA A 144 -48.21 -55.68 18.13
CA ALA A 144 -47.25 -55.86 17.04
C ALA A 144 -47.75 -55.27 15.72
N ASP A 145 -49.03 -55.46 15.39
CA ASP A 145 -49.64 -54.88 14.19
C ASP A 145 -49.76 -53.34 14.27
N TYR A 146 -50.15 -52.85 15.45
CA TYR A 146 -50.18 -51.40 15.69
C TYR A 146 -48.79 -50.78 15.55
N ASP A 147 -47.77 -51.37 16.22
CA ASP A 147 -46.39 -50.87 16.15
C ASP A 147 -45.86 -50.91 14.70
N SER A 148 -46.19 -51.98 13.95
CA SER A 148 -45.83 -52.12 12.54
C SER A 148 -46.41 -50.99 11.68
N MET A 149 -47.73 -50.69 11.82
CA MET A 149 -48.37 -49.59 11.08
C MET A 149 -47.83 -48.22 11.47
N LYS A 150 -47.46 -48.03 12.76
CA LYS A 150 -46.82 -46.81 13.24
C LYS A 150 -45.45 -46.58 12.56
N TYR A 151 -44.59 -47.60 12.51
CA TYR A 151 -43.27 -47.50 11.88
C TYR A 151 -43.35 -47.36 10.35
N ASP A 152 -44.36 -47.99 9.69
CA ASP A 152 -44.58 -47.78 8.27
C ASP A 152 -44.99 -46.33 7.98
N LEU A 153 -45.85 -45.72 8.80
CA LEU A 153 -46.22 -44.32 8.67
C LEU A 153 -45.00 -43.40 8.85
N GLU A 154 -44.16 -43.63 9.87
CA GLU A 154 -42.93 -42.85 10.09
C GLU A 154 -41.99 -43.01 8.88
N ALA A 155 -41.81 -44.18 8.33
CA ALA A 155 -40.99 -44.43 7.16
C ALA A 155 -41.53 -43.67 5.92
N GLN A 156 -42.85 -43.69 5.68
CA GLN A 156 -43.43 -42.94 4.54
C GLN A 156 -43.34 -41.44 4.72
N ALA A 157 -43.44 -40.95 5.98
CA ALA A 157 -43.25 -39.54 6.29
C ALA A 157 -41.82 -39.09 5.92
N ALA A 158 -40.80 -39.88 6.27
CA ALA A 158 -39.42 -39.59 5.89
C ALA A 158 -39.20 -39.56 4.34
N ILE A 159 -39.88 -40.45 3.61
CA ILE A 159 -39.81 -40.44 2.13
C ILE A 159 -40.42 -39.16 1.56
N VAL A 160 -41.53 -38.66 2.10
CA VAL A 160 -42.13 -37.39 1.67
C VAL A 160 -41.22 -36.23 1.93
N GLU A 161 -40.55 -36.18 3.09
CA GLU A 161 -39.58 -35.10 3.40
C GLU A 161 -38.40 -35.16 2.44
N GLY A 162 -37.90 -36.34 2.08
CA GLY A 162 -36.87 -36.50 1.04
C GLY A 162 -37.30 -35.93 -0.35
N ALA A 163 -38.52 -36.29 -0.77
CA ALA A 163 -39.08 -35.79 -2.03
C ALA A 163 -39.33 -34.27 -1.99
N ARG A 164 -39.74 -33.72 -0.86
CA ARG A 164 -39.89 -32.26 -0.70
C ARG A 164 -38.55 -31.54 -0.76
N LEU A 165 -37.49 -32.11 -0.18
CA LEU A 165 -36.14 -31.58 -0.26
C LEU A 165 -35.62 -31.59 -1.70
N GLU A 166 -35.80 -32.67 -2.46
CA GLU A 166 -35.47 -32.74 -3.89
C GLU A 166 -36.18 -31.63 -4.70
N LEU A 167 -37.48 -31.43 -4.46
CA LEU A 167 -38.23 -30.35 -5.10
C LEU A 167 -37.66 -28.96 -4.69
N SER A 168 -37.24 -28.78 -3.46
CA SER A 168 -36.65 -27.50 -3.01
C SER A 168 -35.33 -27.18 -3.75
N TRP A 169 -34.59 -28.19 -4.17
CA TRP A 169 -33.31 -28.04 -4.89
C TRP A 169 -33.50 -27.56 -6.33
N THR A 170 -34.71 -27.69 -6.91
CA THR A 170 -35.00 -27.15 -8.25
C THR A 170 -35.05 -25.61 -8.25
N ARG A 171 -35.21 -25.00 -7.07
CA ARG A 171 -35.22 -23.54 -6.89
C ARG A 171 -33.93 -23.11 -6.21
N VAL A 172 -33.00 -22.59 -7.02
CA VAL A 172 -31.70 -22.15 -6.50
C VAL A 172 -31.81 -20.74 -5.98
N THR A 173 -31.46 -20.54 -4.70
CA THR A 173 -31.53 -19.26 -4.02
C THR A 173 -30.15 -18.78 -3.58
N ALA A 174 -30.00 -17.47 -3.38
CA ALA A 174 -28.76 -16.86 -2.90
C ALA A 174 -28.46 -17.27 -1.44
N PRO A 175 -27.28 -17.83 -1.12
CA PRO A 175 -26.89 -18.19 0.25
C PRO A 175 -26.51 -16.97 1.09
N ILE A 176 -26.01 -15.92 0.45
CA ILE A 176 -25.61 -14.63 1.05
C ILE A 176 -26.25 -13.48 0.27
N SER A 177 -26.31 -12.29 0.88
CA SER A 177 -26.59 -11.07 0.16
C SER A 177 -25.30 -10.56 -0.49
N GLY A 178 -25.38 -9.95 -1.67
CA GLY A 178 -24.22 -9.44 -2.38
C GLY A 178 -24.51 -9.21 -3.85
N VAL A 179 -23.47 -8.96 -4.63
CA VAL A 179 -23.55 -8.73 -6.08
C VAL A 179 -23.12 -10.00 -6.81
N ILE A 180 -23.83 -10.36 -7.88
CA ILE A 180 -23.45 -11.47 -8.76
C ILE A 180 -22.20 -11.05 -9.53
N ALA A 181 -21.06 -11.61 -9.15
CA ALA A 181 -19.79 -11.34 -9.80
C ALA A 181 -19.64 -12.10 -11.11
N ARG A 182 -20.25 -13.31 -11.19
CA ARG A 182 -20.15 -14.19 -12.37
C ARG A 182 -21.36 -15.07 -12.49
N ARG A 183 -21.83 -15.27 -13.72
CA ARG A 183 -22.90 -16.17 -14.07
C ARG A 183 -22.41 -17.17 -15.11
N GLN A 184 -22.41 -18.47 -14.78
CA GLN A 184 -21.86 -19.54 -15.61
C GLN A 184 -22.94 -20.30 -16.38
N ILE A 185 -24.21 -19.86 -16.30
CA ILE A 185 -25.37 -20.54 -16.83
C ILE A 185 -26.26 -19.61 -17.66
N LYS A 186 -26.97 -20.15 -18.61
CA LYS A 186 -27.95 -19.45 -19.46
C LYS A 186 -29.30 -20.14 -19.40
N LEU A 187 -30.35 -19.37 -19.71
CA LEU A 187 -31.70 -19.90 -19.86
C LEU A 187 -31.72 -21.03 -20.90
N GLY A 188 -32.43 -22.13 -20.62
CA GLY A 188 -32.49 -23.31 -21.47
C GLY A 188 -31.32 -24.28 -21.35
N ASN A 189 -30.26 -23.96 -20.62
CA ASN A 189 -29.13 -24.89 -20.44
C ASN A 189 -29.52 -26.06 -19.52
N LEU A 190 -28.96 -27.23 -19.81
CA LEU A 190 -28.98 -28.35 -18.88
C LEU A 190 -27.91 -28.10 -17.78
N VAL A 191 -28.33 -28.15 -16.54
CA VAL A 191 -27.48 -28.07 -15.35
C VAL A 191 -27.27 -29.46 -14.78
N GLN A 192 -26.06 -29.78 -14.35
CA GLN A 192 -25.74 -31.02 -13.62
C GLN A 192 -25.54 -30.74 -12.12
N ALA A 193 -25.78 -31.76 -11.30
CA ALA A 193 -25.49 -31.67 -9.88
C ALA A 193 -24.02 -31.34 -9.64
N ASN A 194 -23.74 -30.46 -8.64
CA ASN A 194 -22.42 -29.88 -8.30
C ASN A 194 -21.82 -28.93 -9.35
N GLN A 195 -22.54 -28.57 -10.40
CA GLN A 195 -22.10 -27.54 -11.34
C GLN A 195 -22.17 -26.16 -10.70
N ALA A 196 -21.12 -25.35 -10.86
CA ALA A 196 -21.13 -23.96 -10.45
C ALA A 196 -22.03 -23.12 -11.35
N LEU A 197 -22.87 -22.30 -10.77
CA LEU A 197 -23.89 -21.50 -11.44
C LEU A 197 -23.61 -20.00 -11.33
N PHE A 198 -23.33 -19.53 -10.10
CA PHE A 198 -23.09 -18.14 -9.80
C PHE A 198 -21.97 -17.99 -8.78
N ASP A 199 -21.23 -16.91 -8.89
CA ASP A 199 -20.36 -16.42 -7.83
C ASP A 199 -20.96 -15.12 -7.29
N ILE A 200 -21.29 -15.11 -6.01
CA ILE A 200 -21.86 -13.95 -5.30
C ILE A 200 -20.80 -13.42 -4.37
N VAL A 201 -20.60 -12.09 -4.39
CA VAL A 201 -19.60 -11.40 -3.62
C VAL A 201 -20.25 -10.29 -2.81
N ASP A 202 -19.98 -10.26 -1.51
CA ASP A 202 -20.36 -9.16 -0.65
C ASP A 202 -19.31 -8.05 -0.77
N LEU A 203 -19.75 -6.89 -1.24
CA LEU A 203 -18.85 -5.75 -1.49
C LEU A 203 -18.65 -4.86 -0.26
N GLU A 204 -19.33 -5.14 0.86
CA GLU A 204 -19.31 -4.28 2.03
C GLU A 204 -19.36 -5.08 3.34
N PRO A 205 -18.30 -5.02 4.17
CA PRO A 205 -17.03 -4.31 3.96
C PRO A 205 -16.05 -5.08 3.05
N LEU A 206 -15.11 -4.36 2.43
CA LEU A 206 -13.94 -4.97 1.80
C LEU A 206 -12.81 -5.10 2.82
N GLN A 207 -11.99 -6.12 2.67
CA GLN A 207 -10.84 -6.37 3.52
C GLN A 207 -9.55 -6.37 2.71
N ALA A 208 -8.46 -5.92 3.35
CA ALA A 208 -7.11 -6.08 2.83
C ALA A 208 -6.21 -6.67 3.91
N VAL A 209 -5.40 -7.65 3.55
CA VAL A 209 -4.47 -8.29 4.48
C VAL A 209 -3.09 -7.69 4.29
N LEU A 210 -2.63 -6.96 5.31
CA LEU A 210 -1.33 -6.36 5.37
C LEU A 210 -0.37 -7.29 6.14
N ASN A 211 0.75 -7.65 5.52
CA ASN A 211 1.80 -8.43 6.16
C ASN A 211 2.80 -7.47 6.83
N VAL A 212 2.91 -7.55 8.14
CA VAL A 212 3.69 -6.61 8.96
C VAL A 212 4.83 -7.37 9.64
N PRO A 213 6.08 -6.86 9.60
CA PRO A 213 7.20 -7.47 10.32
C PRO A 213 6.94 -7.59 11.82
N GLU A 214 7.38 -8.69 12.43
CA GLU A 214 7.18 -8.99 13.86
C GLU A 214 7.65 -7.85 14.78
N ARG A 215 8.74 -7.18 14.44
CA ARG A 215 9.26 -6.03 15.21
C ARG A 215 8.27 -4.88 15.40
N SER A 216 7.20 -4.82 14.60
CA SER A 216 6.17 -3.80 14.66
C SER A 216 4.90 -4.29 15.39
N LEU A 217 4.94 -5.47 16.01
CA LEU A 217 3.76 -6.06 16.66
C LEU A 217 3.24 -5.18 17.82
N ASP A 218 4.16 -4.64 18.61
CA ASP A 218 3.80 -3.80 19.78
C ASP A 218 3.22 -2.44 19.38
N THR A 219 3.45 -2.00 18.15
CA THR A 219 3.04 -0.68 17.66
C THR A 219 1.66 -0.67 17.02
N LEU A 220 1.24 -1.80 16.45
CA LEU A 220 -0.06 -1.93 15.78
C LEU A 220 -1.12 -2.51 16.70
N LYS A 221 -2.32 -1.91 16.68
CA LYS A 221 -3.47 -2.33 17.48
C LYS A 221 -4.73 -2.37 16.64
N ALA A 222 -5.64 -3.28 16.97
CA ALA A 222 -6.99 -3.27 16.40
C ALA A 222 -7.69 -1.93 16.72
N GLY A 223 -8.45 -1.43 15.74
CA GLY A 223 -9.13 -0.13 15.84
C GLY A 223 -8.32 1.07 15.35
N GLN A 224 -7.03 0.91 15.03
CA GLN A 224 -6.25 2.01 14.45
C GLN A 224 -6.75 2.36 13.05
N ALA A 225 -6.73 3.66 12.74
CA ALA A 225 -7.08 4.17 11.42
C ALA A 225 -6.00 3.77 10.40
N VAL A 226 -6.46 3.38 9.22
CA VAL A 226 -5.61 3.09 8.08
C VAL A 226 -6.09 3.88 6.87
N ARG A 227 -5.17 4.21 5.99
CA ARG A 227 -5.47 4.84 4.71
C ARG A 227 -4.96 3.95 3.59
N MET A 228 -5.79 3.71 2.59
CA MET A 228 -5.40 2.96 1.40
C MET A 228 -5.45 3.86 0.18
N GLU A 229 -4.35 3.95 -0.53
CA GLU A 229 -4.24 4.63 -1.81
C GLU A 229 -4.30 3.60 -2.94
N VAL A 230 -5.23 3.79 -3.87
CA VAL A 230 -5.46 2.86 -4.98
C VAL A 230 -5.03 3.52 -6.29
N ASP A 231 -3.94 3.03 -6.87
CA ASP A 231 -3.36 3.57 -8.11
C ASP A 231 -4.33 3.48 -9.30
N ALA A 232 -5.10 2.39 -9.39
CA ALA A 232 -6.10 2.18 -10.44
C ALA A 232 -7.22 3.25 -10.46
N LEU A 233 -7.39 3.99 -9.36
CA LEU A 233 -8.37 5.06 -9.20
C LEU A 233 -7.72 6.46 -9.22
N GLY A 234 -6.52 6.58 -9.83
CA GLY A 234 -5.80 7.86 -9.93
C GLY A 234 -5.21 8.33 -8.60
N GLY A 235 -4.82 7.42 -7.71
CA GLY A 235 -4.24 7.75 -6.41
C GLY A 235 -5.28 8.20 -5.37
N ARG A 236 -6.56 7.86 -5.56
CA ARG A 236 -7.59 8.15 -4.53
C ARG A 236 -7.32 7.39 -3.27
N SER A 237 -7.47 8.07 -2.14
CA SER A 237 -7.30 7.47 -0.82
C SER A 237 -8.65 7.13 -0.18
N PHE A 238 -8.70 6.00 0.50
CA PHE A 238 -9.85 5.48 1.22
C PHE A 238 -9.46 5.23 2.67
N GLU A 239 -10.34 5.60 3.57
CA GLU A 239 -10.13 5.40 5.00
C GLU A 239 -10.70 4.05 5.42
N GLY A 240 -10.00 3.43 6.36
CA GLY A 240 -10.39 2.15 6.94
C GLY A 240 -9.85 2.01 8.36
N THR A 241 -10.00 0.83 8.92
CA THR A 241 -9.50 0.50 10.28
C THR A 241 -8.88 -0.88 10.31
N ILE A 242 -7.92 -1.10 11.21
CA ILE A 242 -7.43 -2.44 11.52
C ILE A 242 -8.55 -3.18 12.27
N ALA A 243 -9.19 -4.14 11.61
CA ALA A 243 -10.25 -4.94 12.22
C ALA A 243 -9.69 -5.99 13.18
N ARG A 244 -8.59 -6.63 12.79
CA ARG A 244 -7.95 -7.68 13.61
C ARG A 244 -6.48 -7.87 13.25
N ILE A 245 -5.71 -8.33 14.23
CA ILE A 245 -4.32 -8.73 14.08
C ILE A 245 -4.25 -10.24 14.37
N ALA A 246 -3.60 -10.99 13.47
CA ALA A 246 -3.43 -12.41 13.66
C ALA A 246 -2.52 -12.70 14.87
N PRO A 247 -2.87 -13.64 15.76
CA PRO A 247 -2.08 -13.94 16.95
C PRO A 247 -0.84 -14.80 16.65
N VAL A 248 -0.62 -15.14 15.37
CA VAL A 248 0.46 -16.04 14.93
C VAL A 248 1.35 -15.31 13.94
N VAL A 249 2.66 -15.41 14.15
CA VAL A 249 3.70 -14.94 13.23
C VAL A 249 4.03 -16.07 12.26
N ASP A 250 4.11 -15.77 10.99
CA ASP A 250 4.59 -16.70 9.96
C ASP A 250 6.12 -16.81 10.07
N ALA A 251 6.60 -18.00 10.47
CA ALA A 251 8.01 -18.24 10.71
C ALA A 251 8.87 -18.17 9.42
N ALA A 252 8.28 -18.34 8.24
CA ALA A 252 9.02 -18.30 6.98
C ALA A 252 9.31 -16.86 6.54
N SER A 253 8.37 -15.93 6.79
CA SER A 253 8.50 -14.53 6.40
C SER A 253 8.85 -13.60 7.57
N GLY A 254 8.71 -14.05 8.83
CA GLY A 254 8.88 -13.20 10.01
C GLY A 254 7.82 -12.08 10.10
N THR A 255 6.63 -12.32 9.53
CA THR A 255 5.55 -11.35 9.50
C THR A 255 4.30 -11.87 10.18
N PHE A 256 3.47 -10.96 10.67
CA PHE A 256 2.10 -11.25 11.11
C PHE A 256 1.09 -10.54 10.18
N ARG A 257 -0.14 -11.05 10.17
CA ARG A 257 -1.19 -10.50 9.32
C ARG A 257 -2.06 -9.53 10.10
N ALA A 258 -2.15 -8.28 9.61
CA ALA A 258 -3.13 -7.29 10.03
C ALA A 258 -4.22 -7.20 8.96
N THR A 259 -5.46 -7.49 9.35
CA THR A 259 -6.62 -7.38 8.46
C THR A 259 -7.22 -5.99 8.63
N CYS A 260 -7.19 -5.21 7.56
CA CYS A 260 -7.78 -3.89 7.48
C CYS A 260 -9.13 -3.95 6.79
N GLU A 261 -10.12 -3.25 7.32
CA GLU A 261 -11.47 -3.14 6.74
C GLU A 261 -11.69 -1.75 6.17
N PHE A 262 -12.24 -1.73 4.95
CA PHE A 262 -12.59 -0.53 4.22
C PHE A 262 -14.07 -0.54 3.91
N ARG A 263 -14.75 0.57 4.20
CA ARG A 263 -16.17 0.76 3.85
C ARG A 263 -16.25 1.85 2.80
N ASP A 264 -16.73 1.48 1.63
CA ASP A 264 -16.90 2.42 0.51
C ASP A 264 -18.36 2.47 0.10
N THR A 265 -19.09 3.45 0.63
CA THR A 265 -20.50 3.69 0.30
C THR A 265 -20.71 4.06 -1.16
N THR A 266 -19.67 4.49 -1.86
CA THR A 266 -19.73 4.85 -3.29
C THR A 266 -19.55 3.64 -4.20
N GLN A 267 -19.22 2.48 -3.64
CA GLN A 267 -18.95 1.23 -4.36
C GLN A 267 -17.89 1.36 -5.48
N THR A 268 -16.99 2.30 -5.32
CA THR A 268 -15.87 2.54 -6.26
C THR A 268 -14.79 1.48 -6.09
N LEU A 269 -14.53 1.06 -4.83
CA LEU A 269 -13.62 -0.04 -4.51
C LEU A 269 -14.20 -1.37 -4.99
N LYS A 270 -13.35 -2.19 -5.57
CA LYS A 270 -13.73 -3.53 -6.02
C LYS A 270 -12.74 -4.58 -5.50
N PRO A 271 -13.22 -5.79 -5.17
CA PRO A 271 -12.34 -6.91 -4.88
C PRO A 271 -11.34 -7.14 -6.03
N GLY A 272 -10.10 -7.46 -5.68
CA GLY A 272 -9.02 -7.62 -6.64
C GLY A 272 -8.24 -6.33 -6.94
N MET A 273 -8.69 -5.16 -6.50
CA MET A 273 -7.88 -3.95 -6.59
C MET A 273 -6.71 -4.03 -5.62
N PHE A 274 -5.59 -3.50 -6.08
CA PHE A 274 -4.34 -3.42 -5.34
C PHE A 274 -4.11 -1.98 -4.89
N GLY A 275 -3.61 -1.79 -3.67
CA GLY A 275 -3.31 -0.47 -3.16
C GLY A 275 -2.22 -0.48 -2.10
N ARG A 276 -1.71 0.71 -1.82
CA ARG A 276 -0.79 0.98 -0.73
C ARG A 276 -1.59 1.32 0.52
N ILE A 277 -1.31 0.61 1.60
CA ILE A 277 -1.94 0.86 2.90
C ILE A 277 -0.93 1.55 3.79
N GLU A 278 -1.34 2.64 4.42
CA GLU A 278 -0.59 3.36 5.43
C GLU A 278 -1.33 3.28 6.75
N VAL A 279 -0.61 2.86 7.78
CA VAL A 279 -1.12 2.75 9.14
C VAL A 279 -0.37 3.74 10.02
N ALA A 280 -1.07 4.74 10.54
CA ALA A 280 -0.52 5.64 11.54
C ALA A 280 -0.49 4.91 12.89
N TYR A 281 0.70 4.70 13.47
CA TYR A 281 0.83 3.97 14.72
C TYR A 281 1.31 4.82 15.91
N ASP A 282 1.95 5.96 15.64
CA ASP A 282 2.36 6.92 16.66
C ASP A 282 2.36 8.33 16.10
N GLN A 283 2.06 9.32 16.95
CA GLN A 283 2.09 10.72 16.56
C GLN A 283 2.78 11.53 17.67
N ARG A 284 3.78 12.32 17.28
CA ARG A 284 4.44 13.28 18.14
C ARG A 284 4.06 14.66 17.70
N GLN A 285 3.47 15.43 18.62
CA GLN A 285 2.99 16.78 18.32
C GLN A 285 4.08 17.84 18.37
N ASP A 286 5.19 17.55 19.03
CA ASP A 286 6.28 18.51 19.29
C ASP A 286 7.63 17.83 18.96
N ALA A 287 7.84 17.47 17.70
CA ALA A 287 9.07 16.88 17.21
C ALA A 287 9.88 17.92 16.45
N LEU A 288 11.19 18.00 16.69
CA LEU A 288 12.07 18.85 15.90
C LEU A 288 12.26 18.22 14.51
N VAL A 289 11.80 18.89 13.48
CA VAL A 289 11.72 18.35 12.11
C VAL A 289 12.60 19.14 11.16
N VAL A 290 13.27 18.40 10.26
CA VAL A 290 14.03 18.96 9.13
C VAL A 290 13.59 18.28 7.84
N PRO A 291 13.77 18.94 6.67
CA PRO A 291 13.56 18.30 5.38
C PRO A 291 14.54 17.14 5.18
N ARG A 292 14.05 16.04 4.62
CA ARG A 292 14.84 14.82 4.38
C ARG A 292 16.07 15.07 3.50
N ASN A 293 15.97 16.02 2.57
CA ASN A 293 17.09 16.41 1.71
C ASN A 293 18.21 17.14 2.46
N ALA A 294 18.04 17.54 3.74
CA ALA A 294 19.11 18.08 4.56
C ALA A 294 19.98 16.99 5.20
N LEU A 295 19.51 15.74 5.26
CA LEU A 295 20.24 14.63 5.87
C LEU A 295 21.29 14.06 4.93
N VAL A 296 22.48 13.80 5.44
CA VAL A 296 23.56 13.06 4.79
C VAL A 296 23.80 11.79 5.58
N GLU A 297 23.60 10.66 4.91
CA GLU A 297 23.84 9.33 5.49
C GLU A 297 25.16 8.78 4.92
N GLU A 298 26.17 8.62 5.76
CA GLU A 298 27.47 8.05 5.42
C GLU A 298 27.86 7.06 6.50
N ASP A 299 28.32 5.89 6.12
CA ASP A 299 28.83 4.82 7.01
C ASP A 299 27.85 4.40 8.12
N GLY A 300 26.52 4.57 7.89
CA GLY A 300 25.50 4.26 8.89
C GLY A 300 25.25 5.34 9.93
N GLU A 301 25.93 6.50 9.82
CA GLU A 301 25.69 7.68 10.62
C GLU A 301 24.89 8.73 9.83
N SER A 302 23.89 9.33 10.49
CA SER A 302 23.14 10.46 9.94
C SER A 302 23.76 11.77 10.41
N SER A 303 24.02 12.69 9.48
CA SER A 303 24.59 14.00 9.77
C SER A 303 23.86 15.09 8.97
N VAL A 304 23.95 16.33 9.47
CA VAL A 304 23.44 17.53 8.79
C VAL A 304 24.56 18.57 8.72
N PHE A 305 24.50 19.47 7.74
CA PHE A 305 25.34 20.66 7.70
C PHE A 305 24.56 21.84 8.27
N VAL A 306 24.99 22.32 9.44
CA VAL A 306 24.45 23.51 10.08
C VAL A 306 25.19 24.76 9.59
N VAL A 307 24.47 25.83 9.34
CA VAL A 307 25.04 27.11 8.92
C VAL A 307 25.25 28.00 10.13
N GLU A 308 26.51 28.21 10.50
CA GLU A 308 26.93 29.12 11.58
C GLU A 308 27.51 30.43 11.00
N PRO A 309 27.32 31.59 11.66
CA PRO A 309 27.99 32.82 11.23
C PRO A 309 29.51 32.64 11.27
N ALA A 310 30.20 33.02 10.20
CA ALA A 310 31.66 32.97 10.20
C ALA A 310 32.25 33.85 11.32
N PRO A 311 33.27 33.39 12.05
CA PRO A 311 33.92 34.22 13.03
C PRO A 311 34.47 35.49 12.36
N ALA A 312 34.13 36.67 12.86
CA ALA A 312 34.59 37.94 12.31
C ALA A 312 36.12 37.93 12.19
N PRO A 313 36.71 38.32 11.04
CA PRO A 313 38.16 38.39 10.93
C PRO A 313 38.71 39.31 11.98
N ALA A 314 39.66 38.80 12.79
CA ALA A 314 40.36 39.62 13.81
C ALA A 314 40.93 40.88 13.13
N LYS A 315 40.46 42.06 13.55
CA LYS A 315 41.00 43.33 13.06
C LYS A 315 42.52 43.37 13.22
N PRO A 316 43.30 43.55 12.16
CA PRO A 316 44.72 43.86 12.34
C PRO A 316 44.83 45.23 13.03
N ALA A 317 45.66 45.28 14.06
CA ALA A 317 45.96 46.50 14.80
C ALA A 317 46.54 47.56 13.81
N THR A 318 45.86 48.69 13.70
CA THR A 318 46.24 49.81 12.88
C THR A 318 47.46 50.53 13.44
N PRO A 319 48.53 50.77 12.67
CA PRO A 319 49.41 51.89 12.97
C PRO A 319 48.82 53.16 12.32
N ALA A 320 48.72 54.21 13.14
CA ALA A 320 48.25 55.50 12.71
C ALA A 320 49.18 56.12 11.66
N ALA A 321 48.66 56.69 10.56
CA ALA A 321 48.85 58.07 10.12
C ALA A 321 48.54 58.29 8.63
N LYS A 322 47.84 59.40 8.46
CA LYS A 322 47.89 60.47 7.40
C LYS A 322 46.88 60.43 6.28
N THR A 323 45.95 61.33 6.48
CA THR A 323 45.27 62.31 5.58
C THR A 323 45.48 62.17 4.07
N GLY A 324 44.35 62.02 3.34
CA GLY A 324 44.22 62.16 1.87
C GLY A 324 42.82 61.84 1.41
N GLU A 325 42.08 62.82 1.20
CA GLU A 325 40.94 63.14 0.31
C GLU A 325 40.05 62.00 -0.26
N ALA A 326 38.76 62.17 -0.05
CA ALA A 326 37.61 61.31 -0.31
C ALA A 326 37.27 61.20 -1.83
N VAL A 327 36.95 59.97 -2.25
CA VAL A 327 35.92 59.72 -3.26
C VAL A 327 34.98 58.67 -2.68
N ALA A 328 33.73 59.08 -2.54
CA ALA A 328 32.66 58.24 -1.98
C ALA A 328 32.32 57.11 -2.94
N ALA A 329 32.72 55.88 -2.59
CA ALA A 329 32.10 54.67 -3.10
C ALA A 329 31.22 54.13 -1.96
N GLU A 330 29.91 54.00 -2.19
CA GLU A 330 28.99 53.40 -1.26
C GLU A 330 29.53 52.06 -0.77
N PRO A 331 29.56 51.75 0.52
CA PRO A 331 29.95 50.45 0.99
C PRO A 331 28.81 49.46 0.75
N LYS A 332 28.98 48.65 -0.28
CA LYS A 332 28.22 47.41 -0.45
C LYS A 332 28.46 46.58 0.81
N ALA A 333 27.44 46.45 1.64
CA ALA A 333 27.52 45.68 2.88
C ALA A 333 28.16 44.32 2.60
N PRO A 334 29.14 43.84 3.36
CA PRO A 334 29.75 42.55 3.15
C PRO A 334 28.63 41.50 3.31
N ALA A 335 28.42 40.70 2.28
CA ALA A 335 27.52 39.54 2.35
C ALA A 335 27.98 38.73 3.58
N ALA A 336 27.07 38.50 4.53
CA ALA A 336 27.36 37.70 5.69
C ALA A 336 27.90 36.35 5.25
N GLN A 337 29.17 36.10 5.54
CA GLN A 337 29.82 34.84 5.24
C GLN A 337 29.41 33.86 6.35
N TYR A 338 28.90 32.72 5.96
CA TYR A 338 28.56 31.62 6.86
C TYR A 338 29.54 30.47 6.64
N VAL A 339 29.69 29.66 7.67
CA VAL A 339 30.50 28.43 7.62
C VAL A 339 29.57 27.22 7.83
N ALA A 340 29.69 26.24 6.98
CA ALA A 340 29.00 24.99 7.17
C ALA A 340 29.74 24.09 8.14
N LYS A 341 29.05 23.58 9.14
CA LYS A 341 29.58 22.67 10.15
C LYS A 341 28.83 21.36 10.13
N ARG A 342 29.56 20.29 9.88
CA ARG A 342 28.97 18.96 9.93
C ARG A 342 28.67 18.57 11.37
N ARG A 343 27.44 18.13 11.63
CA ARG A 343 26.99 17.69 12.95
C ARG A 343 26.28 16.36 12.82
N VAL A 344 26.71 15.37 13.59
CA VAL A 344 26.04 14.07 13.67
C VAL A 344 24.75 14.24 14.45
N VAL A 345 23.66 13.66 13.92
CA VAL A 345 22.33 13.76 14.49
C VAL A 345 21.72 12.38 14.66
N LYS A 346 20.85 12.24 15.67
CA LYS A 346 20.03 11.04 15.83
C LYS A 346 18.66 11.29 15.22
N THR A 347 18.34 10.56 14.18
CA THR A 347 17.05 10.64 13.54
C THR A 347 15.97 9.85 14.30
N GLY A 348 14.73 10.28 14.15
CA GLY A 348 13.55 9.62 14.69
C GLY A 348 12.60 9.16 13.58
N TYR A 349 11.33 9.58 13.65
CA TYR A 349 10.33 9.24 12.66
C TYR A 349 10.55 10.01 11.36
N ALA A 350 10.14 9.40 10.25
CA ALA A 350 10.14 10.02 8.93
C ALA A 350 8.73 9.98 8.35
N GLU A 351 8.26 11.12 7.85
CA GLU A 351 6.94 11.27 7.23
C GLU A 351 7.09 12.04 5.92
N GLY A 352 6.99 11.35 4.80
CA GLY A 352 7.20 11.95 3.47
C GLY A 352 8.59 12.57 3.33
N ASP A 353 8.63 13.89 3.13
CA ASP A 353 9.88 14.67 2.99
C ASP A 353 10.39 15.25 4.32
N ARG A 354 9.81 14.87 5.45
CA ARG A 354 10.19 15.37 6.78
C ARG A 354 10.79 14.27 7.64
N VAL A 355 11.80 14.61 8.44
CA VAL A 355 12.46 13.69 9.36
C VAL A 355 12.62 14.34 10.72
N GLU A 356 12.24 13.62 11.77
CA GLU A 356 12.46 14.01 13.17
C GLU A 356 13.95 13.91 13.52
N ILE A 357 14.45 14.92 14.19
CA ILE A 357 15.77 14.90 14.83
C ILE A 357 15.57 14.83 16.35
N ARG A 358 16.06 13.76 16.96
CA ARG A 358 15.94 13.54 18.42
C ARG A 358 17.07 14.16 19.21
N ASP A 359 18.24 14.27 18.58
CA ASP A 359 19.46 14.74 19.26
C ASP A 359 20.43 15.30 18.22
N GLY A 360 21.22 16.30 18.61
CA GLY A 360 22.26 16.87 17.76
C GLY A 360 21.89 18.19 17.06
N LEU A 361 20.64 18.67 17.15
CA LEU A 361 20.19 19.92 16.53
C LEU A 361 19.29 20.69 17.49
N ALA A 362 19.35 22.00 17.45
CA ALA A 362 18.48 22.88 18.25
C ALA A 362 17.38 23.53 17.39
N ASP A 363 16.30 23.97 18.07
CA ASP A 363 15.22 24.70 17.40
C ASP A 363 15.72 25.98 16.75
N GLY A 364 15.26 26.27 15.54
CA GLY A 364 15.64 27.45 14.77
C GLY A 364 17.01 27.35 14.07
N GLU A 365 17.82 26.32 14.29
CA GLU A 365 19.07 26.14 13.55
C GLU A 365 18.80 25.90 12.06
N ARG A 366 19.64 26.52 11.21
CA ARG A 366 19.51 26.41 9.75
C ARG A 366 20.38 25.29 9.24
N VAL A 367 19.76 24.37 8.50
CA VAL A 367 20.42 23.23 7.87
C VAL A 367 20.44 23.38 6.35
N ILE A 368 21.52 22.92 5.72
CA ILE A 368 21.68 23.01 4.25
C ILE A 368 20.83 21.93 3.60
N THR A 369 19.96 22.32 2.67
CA THR A 369 19.09 21.43 1.90
C THR A 369 19.60 21.19 0.48
N THR A 370 20.05 22.27 -0.19
CA THR A 370 20.58 22.21 -1.56
C THR A 370 22.04 22.65 -1.57
N GLY A 371 22.87 21.99 -2.39
CA GLY A 371 24.32 22.28 -2.50
C GLY A 371 25.19 21.46 -1.54
N ARG A 372 24.60 20.64 -0.67
CA ARG A 372 25.30 19.87 0.37
C ARG A 372 26.45 18.99 -0.15
N ASN A 373 26.34 18.45 -1.38
CA ASN A 373 27.35 17.56 -1.99
C ASN A 373 28.69 18.28 -2.29
N ALA A 374 28.65 19.59 -2.42
CA ALA A 374 29.83 20.42 -2.65
C ALA A 374 30.44 20.97 -1.33
N VAL A 375 29.75 20.80 -0.22
CA VAL A 375 30.10 21.36 1.09
C VAL A 375 30.83 20.30 1.92
N ARG A 376 31.89 20.73 2.63
CA ARG A 376 32.59 19.93 3.63
C ARG A 376 32.61 20.71 4.95
N ASP A 377 32.99 20.03 6.03
CA ASP A 377 33.12 20.68 7.33
C ASP A 377 34.07 21.87 7.26
N GLY A 378 33.66 23.03 7.76
CA GLY A 378 34.42 24.29 7.73
C GLY A 378 34.37 25.01 6.36
N THR A 379 33.56 24.61 5.42
CA THR A 379 33.43 25.28 4.11
C THR A 379 32.67 26.62 4.26
N GLU A 380 33.21 27.69 3.64
CA GLU A 380 32.52 28.98 3.57
C GLU A 380 31.35 28.89 2.58
N VAL A 381 30.14 29.22 3.00
CA VAL A 381 28.91 29.12 2.24
C VAL A 381 28.19 30.48 2.17
N GLN A 382 27.49 30.68 1.05
CA GLN A 382 26.61 31.82 0.85
C GLN A 382 25.18 31.32 0.76
N VAL A 383 24.34 31.75 1.69
CA VAL A 383 22.90 31.44 1.68
C VAL A 383 22.24 32.27 0.58
N ILE A 384 21.67 31.57 -0.41
CA ILE A 384 20.99 32.20 -1.57
C ILE A 384 19.47 32.15 -1.46
N GLY A 385 18.92 31.32 -0.58
CA GLY A 385 17.50 31.20 -0.31
C GLY A 385 17.19 30.37 0.92
N ASP A 386 16.09 30.69 1.56
CA ASP A 386 15.42 29.75 2.49
C ASP A 386 14.51 28.89 1.65
N THR A 387 14.68 27.57 1.70
CA THR A 387 13.76 26.65 1.03
C THR A 387 12.41 26.77 1.72
N PRO A 388 11.35 27.29 1.07
CA PRO A 388 10.04 27.28 1.69
C PRO A 388 9.62 25.82 1.82
N GLN A 389 9.47 25.37 3.05
CA GLN A 389 8.90 24.08 3.35
C GLN A 389 7.46 24.11 2.83
N ALA A 390 7.19 23.33 1.76
CA ALA A 390 5.87 23.24 1.19
C ALA A 390 4.92 22.79 2.30
N LEU A 391 4.09 23.73 2.76
CA LEU A 391 2.91 23.42 3.54
C LEU A 391 2.08 22.49 2.64
N ALA A 392 2.03 21.20 2.95
CA ALA A 392 1.03 20.30 2.43
C ALA A 392 -0.32 20.80 2.94
N GLY A 393 -0.85 21.83 2.25
CA GLY A 393 -2.17 22.35 2.47
C GLY A 393 -3.16 21.27 2.08
N VAL A 394 -3.87 20.77 3.05
CA VAL A 394 -5.19 20.18 2.87
C VAL A 394 -6.01 21.18 2.03
N PRO A 395 -6.49 20.83 0.82
CA PRO A 395 -7.44 21.70 0.15
C PRO A 395 -8.68 21.77 1.01
N ALA A 396 -8.92 22.95 1.59
CA ALA A 396 -10.17 23.30 2.20
C ALA A 396 -11.28 23.11 1.15
N GLY A 397 -12.15 22.14 1.39
CA GLY A 397 -13.35 21.94 0.59
C GLY A 397 -14.18 23.24 0.61
N ASP A 398 -14.36 23.78 -0.57
CA ASP A 398 -15.26 24.88 -0.86
C ASP A 398 -16.70 24.38 -0.70
N HIS A 399 -17.29 24.71 0.44
CA HIS A 399 -18.73 24.66 0.62
C HIS A 399 -19.29 25.99 0.14
N ALA A 400 -19.82 26.01 -1.05
CA ALA A 400 -20.74 27.07 -1.46
C ALA A 400 -21.75 26.55 -2.50
N SER A 401 -23.03 26.57 -2.08
CA SER A 401 -24.30 26.66 -2.81
C SER A 401 -24.77 25.45 -3.57
#